data_6d5dc30c2bf01ed7f448c5ff1caedc68
#
_entry.id   6d5dc30c2bf01ed7f448c5ff1caedc68
#
_cell.length_a   1.000
_cell.length_b   1.000
_cell.length_c   1.000
_cell.angle_alpha   90.00
_cell.angle_beta   90.00
_cell.angle_gamma   90.00
#
_symmetry.space_group_name_H-M   'P 1'
#
loop_
_entity.id
_entity.type
_entity.pdbx_description
1 polymer ?
#
loop_
_entity_poly.entity_id
_entity_poly.type
_entity_poly.pdbx_seq_one_letter_code
_entity_poly.pdbx_strand_id
1 'polypeptide(L)'
;YTDQKIAKMDYSCSCLVLYLGLDKKYPTEALHTIHFAQDFSKNVADLFDNGKLPEDPSYYVYVPSKMDPSLAPENSEALYVLVPVPELSKFNDWSPTTLKNYRQLIINKLRQTATFSDIEQHIVVEKQFTPVDFKEQFGAYNGATFGLRPTLKQSNYYRPHNKFDYADHLYFCGSSTHPGAGVPIVMQSAKLAVEELIKDDQTNA
;
A
#
# COMPACT_ATOMS: atom_id res chain seq x y z
N TYR A 1 17.66 6.66 -16.40
CA TYR A 1 16.71 7.46 -15.60
C TYR A 1 17.49 8.47 -14.77
N THR A 2 17.22 9.77 -14.98
CA THR A 2 17.77 10.85 -14.15
C THR A 2 16.78 11.17 -13.03
N ASP A 3 17.28 11.82 -11.96
CA ASP A 3 16.42 12.27 -10.85
C ASP A 3 15.28 13.17 -11.35
N GLN A 4 15.54 14.02 -12.34
CA GLN A 4 14.51 14.86 -12.96
C GLN A 4 13.43 14.05 -13.68
N LYS A 5 13.80 12.94 -14.33
CA LYS A 5 12.83 12.05 -14.99
C LYS A 5 12.02 11.30 -13.96
N ILE A 6 12.67 10.77 -12.93
CA ILE A 6 12.02 10.06 -11.82
C ILE A 6 11.02 10.99 -11.11
N ALA A 7 11.40 12.23 -10.79
CA ALA A 7 10.53 13.20 -10.14
C ALA A 7 9.31 13.62 -10.97
N LYS A 8 9.34 13.44 -12.30
CA LYS A 8 8.23 13.76 -13.21
C LYS A 8 7.31 12.56 -13.52
N MET A 9 7.64 11.38 -13.00
CA MET A 9 6.80 10.20 -13.20
C MET A 9 5.58 10.25 -12.28
N ASP A 10 4.48 9.63 -12.73
CA ASP A 10 3.27 9.50 -11.94
C ASP A 10 3.40 8.31 -10.98
N TYR A 11 3.17 8.56 -9.71
CA TYR A 11 3.24 7.54 -8.66
C TYR A 11 1.86 7.10 -8.20
N SER A 12 1.77 5.89 -7.67
CA SER A 12 0.57 5.38 -7.01
C SER A 12 0.26 6.17 -5.73
N CYS A 13 -0.91 5.94 -5.17
CA CYS A 13 -1.17 6.35 -3.79
C CYS A 13 -0.26 5.62 -2.80
N SER A 14 -0.20 6.15 -1.60
CA SER A 14 0.33 5.48 -0.42
C SER A 14 -0.80 4.87 0.41
N CYS A 15 -0.46 4.36 1.58
CA CYS A 15 -1.41 3.81 2.54
C CYS A 15 -1.12 4.30 3.95
N LEU A 16 -2.18 4.54 4.74
CA LEU A 16 -2.13 4.44 6.19
C LEU A 16 -2.58 3.03 6.56
N VAL A 17 -1.78 2.32 7.35
CA VAL A 17 -2.15 1.01 7.85
C VAL A 17 -2.25 1.05 9.37
N LEU A 18 -3.36 0.54 9.90
CA LEU A 18 -3.54 0.31 11.33
C LEU A 18 -3.47 -1.21 11.56
N TYR A 19 -2.52 -1.64 12.38
CA TYR A 19 -2.44 -2.99 12.93
C TYR A 19 -3.05 -2.94 14.32
N LEU A 20 -4.15 -3.64 14.51
CA LEU A 20 -4.90 -3.64 15.76
C LEU A 20 -4.94 -5.05 16.35
N GLY A 21 -4.51 -5.18 17.62
CA GLY A 21 -4.77 -6.36 18.42
C GLY A 21 -5.98 -6.10 19.29
N LEU A 22 -6.97 -7.00 19.24
CA LEU A 22 -8.24 -6.87 19.94
C LEU A 22 -8.37 -8.00 20.97
N ASP A 23 -8.87 -7.68 22.17
CA ASP A 23 -9.20 -8.67 23.20
C ASP A 23 -10.60 -9.29 23.03
N LYS A 24 -11.18 -9.15 21.83
CA LYS A 24 -12.50 -9.66 21.45
C LYS A 24 -12.50 -10.19 20.04
N LYS A 25 -13.27 -11.25 19.78
CA LYS A 25 -13.55 -11.79 18.44
C LYS A 25 -14.79 -11.18 17.84
N TYR A 26 -14.74 -10.98 16.51
CA TYR A 26 -15.85 -10.51 15.69
C TYR A 26 -16.23 -11.58 14.67
N PRO A 27 -16.99 -12.62 15.08
CA PRO A 27 -17.24 -13.81 14.27
C PRO A 27 -18.03 -13.52 12.99
N THR A 28 -18.83 -12.46 12.97
CA THR A 28 -19.65 -12.06 11.81
C THR A 28 -18.86 -11.33 10.72
N GLU A 29 -17.63 -10.88 11.04
CA GLU A 29 -16.79 -10.22 10.03
C GLU A 29 -16.25 -11.25 9.04
N ALA A 30 -16.10 -10.85 7.77
CA ALA A 30 -15.42 -11.66 6.76
C ALA A 30 -13.89 -11.64 6.95
N LEU A 31 -13.20 -12.60 6.33
CA LEU A 31 -11.74 -12.60 6.30
C LEU A 31 -11.18 -11.33 5.62
N HIS A 32 -11.84 -10.89 4.56
CA HIS A 32 -11.51 -9.71 3.77
C HIS A 32 -12.76 -8.89 3.52
N THR A 33 -12.75 -7.61 3.90
CA THR A 33 -13.87 -6.69 3.67
C THR A 33 -13.36 -5.38 3.08
N ILE A 34 -14.02 -4.88 2.04
CA ILE A 34 -13.74 -3.57 1.46
C ILE A 34 -14.95 -2.68 1.69
N HIS A 35 -14.70 -1.53 2.32
CA HIS A 35 -15.69 -0.47 2.47
C HIS A 35 -15.39 0.64 1.47
N PHE A 36 -16.37 0.98 0.65
CA PHE A 36 -16.24 2.07 -0.31
C PHE A 36 -16.76 3.37 0.29
N ALA A 37 -16.09 4.48 -0.05
CA ALA A 37 -16.61 5.82 0.17
C ALA A 37 -17.98 6.00 -0.48
N GLN A 38 -18.86 6.83 0.09
CA GLN A 38 -20.16 7.15 -0.52
C GLN A 38 -19.99 7.84 -1.86
N ASP A 39 -19.04 8.79 -1.95
CA ASP A 39 -18.59 9.38 -3.20
C ASP A 39 -17.19 8.83 -3.56
N PHE A 40 -17.19 7.72 -4.27
CA PHE A 40 -15.96 7.07 -4.70
C PHE A 40 -15.14 7.94 -5.66
N SER A 41 -15.79 8.72 -6.53
CA SER A 41 -15.11 9.61 -7.48
C SER A 41 -14.37 10.73 -6.75
N LYS A 42 -15.01 11.34 -5.74
CA LYS A 42 -14.36 12.33 -4.86
C LYS A 42 -13.20 11.71 -4.09
N ASN A 43 -13.38 10.50 -3.54
CA ASN A 43 -12.32 9.79 -2.83
C ASN A 43 -11.08 9.58 -3.71
N VAL A 44 -11.26 9.15 -4.95
CA VAL A 44 -10.16 8.99 -5.93
C VAL A 44 -9.52 10.34 -6.28
N ALA A 45 -10.31 11.39 -6.52
CA ALA A 45 -9.79 12.72 -6.81
C ALA A 45 -8.97 13.29 -5.64
N ASP A 46 -9.41 13.09 -4.40
CA ASP A 46 -8.68 13.55 -3.21
C ASP A 46 -7.30 12.85 -3.11
N LEU A 47 -7.21 11.57 -3.45
CA LEU A 47 -5.95 10.81 -3.43
C LEU A 47 -4.97 11.25 -4.54
N PHE A 48 -5.45 11.42 -5.76
CA PHE A 48 -4.58 11.52 -6.94
C PHE A 48 -4.47 12.93 -7.50
N ASP A 49 -5.49 13.78 -7.34
CA ASP A 49 -5.56 15.09 -7.98
C ASP A 49 -5.46 16.23 -6.96
N ASN A 50 -6.22 16.16 -5.86
CA ASN A 50 -6.28 17.22 -4.87
C ASN A 50 -5.17 17.13 -3.80
N GLY A 51 -4.54 15.96 -3.61
CA GLY A 51 -3.53 15.74 -2.59
C GLY A 51 -4.06 15.96 -1.18
N LYS A 52 -5.24 15.42 -0.87
CA LYS A 52 -5.90 15.58 0.43
C LYS A 52 -6.19 14.24 1.06
N LEU A 53 -6.14 14.19 2.38
CA LEU A 53 -6.70 13.06 3.12
C LEU A 53 -8.22 13.05 2.91
N PRO A 54 -8.81 11.95 2.39
CA PRO A 54 -10.25 11.87 2.20
C PRO A 54 -11.01 11.99 3.52
N GLU A 55 -12.07 12.80 3.55
CA GLU A 55 -12.98 12.89 4.69
C GLU A 55 -13.89 11.67 4.82
N ASP A 56 -14.18 11.03 3.68
CA ASP A 56 -14.89 9.76 3.58
C ASP A 56 -14.02 8.75 2.82
N PRO A 57 -13.02 8.14 3.48
CA PRO A 57 -12.11 7.22 2.80
C PRO A 57 -12.76 5.87 2.52
N SER A 58 -12.43 5.28 1.38
CA SER A 58 -12.51 3.84 1.21
C SER A 58 -11.42 3.16 2.03
N TYR A 59 -11.71 2.00 2.61
CA TYR A 59 -10.74 1.24 3.40
C TYR A 59 -10.97 -0.27 3.28
N TYR A 60 -9.90 -1.01 3.54
CA TYR A 60 -9.90 -2.46 3.53
C TYR A 60 -9.61 -2.99 4.93
N VAL A 61 -10.36 -4.00 5.33
CA VAL A 61 -10.19 -4.74 6.58
C VAL A 61 -9.79 -6.17 6.27
N TYR A 62 -8.74 -6.64 6.92
CA TYR A 62 -8.30 -8.03 6.89
C TYR A 62 -8.17 -8.57 8.31
N VAL A 63 -8.70 -9.78 8.53
CA VAL A 63 -8.71 -10.44 9.84
C VAL A 63 -7.88 -11.72 9.76
N PRO A 64 -6.53 -11.63 9.80
CA PRO A 64 -5.64 -12.78 9.58
C PRO A 64 -5.85 -13.91 10.60
N SER A 65 -6.22 -13.60 11.83
CA SER A 65 -6.47 -14.59 12.89
C SER A 65 -7.65 -15.53 12.60
N LYS A 66 -8.53 -15.19 11.64
CA LYS A 66 -9.57 -16.12 11.16
C LYS A 66 -9.01 -17.24 10.30
N MET A 67 -7.94 -16.98 9.57
CA MET A 67 -7.27 -17.97 8.72
C MET A 67 -6.22 -18.75 9.52
N ASP A 68 -5.46 -18.05 10.35
CA ASP A 68 -4.44 -18.61 11.22
C ASP A 68 -4.66 -18.15 12.67
N PRO A 69 -5.29 -18.98 13.51
CA PRO A 69 -5.55 -18.63 14.91
C PRO A 69 -4.30 -18.36 15.74
N SER A 70 -3.11 -18.78 15.29
CA SER A 70 -1.85 -18.52 16.01
C SER A 70 -1.42 -17.05 15.98
N LEU A 71 -2.04 -16.23 15.10
CA LEU A 71 -1.75 -14.79 14.94
C LEU A 71 -2.42 -13.90 16.02
N ALA A 72 -3.21 -14.48 16.91
CA ALA A 72 -3.78 -13.76 18.05
C ALA A 72 -3.88 -14.70 19.27
N PRO A 73 -3.84 -14.16 20.50
CA PRO A 73 -4.12 -14.95 21.70
C PRO A 73 -5.53 -15.55 21.67
N GLU A 74 -5.76 -16.53 22.54
CA GLU A 74 -7.09 -17.13 22.70
C GLU A 74 -8.15 -16.05 23.00
N ASN A 75 -9.31 -16.13 22.36
CA ASN A 75 -10.42 -15.16 22.42
C ASN A 75 -10.09 -13.75 21.92
N SER A 76 -8.96 -13.58 21.28
CA SER A 76 -8.50 -12.31 20.69
C SER A 76 -8.54 -12.35 19.18
N GLU A 77 -8.41 -11.20 18.55
CA GLU A 77 -8.37 -11.06 17.09
C GLU A 77 -7.29 -10.06 16.65
N ALA A 78 -6.65 -10.33 15.53
CA ALA A 78 -5.77 -9.40 14.84
C ALA A 78 -6.52 -8.76 13.67
N LEU A 79 -6.48 -7.43 13.58
CA LEU A 79 -7.01 -6.68 12.45
C LEU A 79 -5.90 -5.92 11.74
N TYR A 80 -5.98 -5.94 10.41
CA TYR A 80 -5.22 -5.09 9.51
C TYR A 80 -6.20 -4.17 8.78
N VAL A 81 -6.09 -2.86 9.00
CA VAL A 81 -6.93 -1.86 8.34
C VAL A 81 -6.06 -1.01 7.43
N LEU A 82 -6.29 -1.09 6.12
CA LEU A 82 -5.56 -0.33 5.12
C LEU A 82 -6.44 0.75 4.53
N VAL A 83 -5.94 1.98 4.57
CA VAL A 83 -6.62 3.16 4.03
C VAL A 83 -5.72 3.79 2.98
N PRO A 84 -6.12 3.85 1.71
CA PRO A 84 -5.39 4.60 0.70
C PRO A 84 -5.31 6.08 1.08
N VAL A 85 -4.12 6.66 0.94
CA VAL A 85 -3.83 8.07 1.19
C VAL A 85 -2.91 8.61 0.10
N PRO A 86 -2.83 9.95 -0.12
CA PRO A 86 -1.90 10.51 -1.09
C PRO A 86 -0.45 10.16 -0.74
N GLU A 87 0.42 10.08 -1.75
CA GLU A 87 1.85 9.96 -1.55
C GLU A 87 2.47 11.30 -1.07
N LEU A 88 3.70 11.28 -0.55
CA LEU A 88 4.29 12.40 0.21
C LEU A 88 4.55 13.67 -0.59
N SER A 89 4.65 13.64 -1.92
CA SER A 89 4.78 14.87 -2.70
C SER A 89 3.46 15.64 -2.80
N LYS A 90 2.34 14.95 -2.59
CA LYS A 90 0.99 15.53 -2.63
C LYS A 90 0.47 15.91 -1.24
N PHE A 91 0.77 15.08 -0.24
CA PHE A 91 0.40 15.32 1.15
C PHE A 91 1.52 14.87 2.09
N ASN A 92 2.10 15.80 2.85
CA ASN A 92 3.27 15.56 3.71
C ASN A 92 3.06 15.90 5.19
N ASP A 93 1.88 16.38 5.59
CA ASP A 93 1.60 16.66 7.00
C ASP A 93 1.19 15.37 7.74
N TRP A 94 2.17 14.56 8.08
CA TRP A 94 2.01 13.39 8.95
C TRP A 94 2.43 13.69 10.40
N SER A 95 2.14 14.92 10.86
CA SER A 95 2.33 15.30 12.27
C SER A 95 1.52 14.38 13.20
N PRO A 96 1.95 14.22 14.47
CA PRO A 96 1.22 13.41 15.45
C PRO A 96 -0.26 13.82 15.59
N THR A 97 -0.56 15.10 15.41
CA THR A 97 -1.92 15.63 15.48
C THR A 97 -2.75 15.18 14.27
N THR A 98 -2.23 15.32 13.07
CA THR A 98 -2.89 14.88 11.83
C THR A 98 -3.12 13.38 11.86
N LEU A 99 -2.11 12.61 12.21
CA LEU A 99 -2.20 11.16 12.32
C LEU A 99 -3.25 10.72 13.34
N LYS A 100 -3.26 11.32 14.53
CA LYS A 100 -4.25 11.05 15.58
C LYS A 100 -5.68 11.34 15.09
N ASN A 101 -5.89 12.49 14.45
CA ASN A 101 -7.22 12.89 13.96
C ASN A 101 -7.70 11.95 12.84
N TYR A 102 -6.81 11.61 11.92
CA TYR A 102 -7.17 10.73 10.82
C TYR A 102 -7.40 9.28 11.28
N ARG A 103 -6.55 8.79 12.20
CA ARG A 103 -6.80 7.53 12.91
C ARG A 103 -8.18 7.49 13.55
N GLN A 104 -8.57 8.57 14.27
CA GLN A 104 -9.88 8.62 14.93
C GLN A 104 -11.03 8.61 13.91
N LEU A 105 -10.86 9.27 12.76
CA LEU A 105 -11.84 9.21 11.67
C LEU A 105 -12.03 7.75 11.21
N ILE A 106 -10.95 6.99 11.01
CA ILE A 106 -11.03 5.59 10.58
C ILE A 106 -11.70 4.72 11.65
N ILE A 107 -11.35 4.87 12.93
CA ILE A 107 -12.00 4.13 14.01
C ILE A 107 -13.50 4.46 14.06
N ASN A 108 -13.88 5.73 13.90
CA ASN A 108 -15.29 6.12 13.85
C ASN A 108 -16.02 5.49 12.63
N LYS A 109 -15.36 5.37 11.50
CA LYS A 109 -15.90 4.65 10.33
C LYS A 109 -16.11 3.16 10.62
N LEU A 110 -15.15 2.50 11.24
CA LEU A 110 -15.31 1.10 11.67
C LEU A 110 -16.50 0.95 12.64
N ARG A 111 -16.63 1.83 13.61
CA ARG A 111 -17.73 1.83 14.60
C ARG A 111 -19.12 2.04 13.99
N GLN A 112 -19.21 2.65 12.80
CA GLN A 112 -20.47 2.79 12.09
C GLN A 112 -20.93 1.46 11.44
N THR A 113 -20.06 0.48 11.34
CA THR A 113 -20.45 -0.86 10.92
C THR A 113 -21.09 -1.63 12.08
N ALA A 114 -22.08 -2.47 11.77
CA ALA A 114 -22.75 -3.26 12.80
C ALA A 114 -21.78 -4.19 13.57
N THR A 115 -20.75 -4.67 12.86
CA THR A 115 -19.76 -5.60 13.42
C THR A 115 -18.84 -4.95 14.43
N PHE A 116 -18.31 -3.76 14.14
CA PHE A 116 -17.25 -3.11 14.91
C PHE A 116 -17.74 -1.95 15.79
N SER A 117 -19.01 -1.94 16.18
CA SER A 117 -19.61 -0.81 16.93
C SER A 117 -18.90 -0.46 18.25
N ASP A 118 -18.24 -1.41 18.89
CA ASP A 118 -17.52 -1.29 20.15
C ASP A 118 -15.99 -1.46 20.03
N ILE A 119 -15.46 -1.55 18.81
CA ILE A 119 -14.05 -1.90 18.55
C ILE A 119 -13.06 -1.08 19.36
N GLU A 120 -13.31 0.22 19.54
CA GLU A 120 -12.38 1.12 20.22
C GLU A 120 -12.12 0.73 21.67
N GLN A 121 -13.09 0.08 22.33
CA GLN A 121 -12.99 -0.39 23.70
C GLN A 121 -12.15 -1.69 23.81
N HIS A 122 -11.96 -2.36 22.71
CA HIS A 122 -11.31 -3.68 22.61
C HIS A 122 -9.92 -3.62 21.98
N ILE A 123 -9.42 -2.42 21.60
CA ILE A 123 -8.06 -2.26 21.09
C ILE A 123 -7.08 -2.32 22.26
N VAL A 124 -6.29 -3.38 22.34
CA VAL A 124 -5.25 -3.57 23.38
C VAL A 124 -3.84 -3.35 22.84
N VAL A 125 -3.66 -3.51 21.52
CA VAL A 125 -2.40 -3.21 20.82
C VAL A 125 -2.72 -2.43 19.55
N GLU A 126 -1.94 -1.39 19.29
CA GLU A 126 -2.04 -0.63 18.06
C GLU A 126 -0.65 -0.27 17.54
N LYS A 127 -0.43 -0.52 16.24
CA LYS A 127 0.72 0.00 15.51
C LYS A 127 0.23 0.64 14.22
N GLN A 128 0.77 1.79 13.90
CA GLN A 128 0.45 2.53 12.68
C GLN A 128 1.62 2.50 11.73
N PHE A 129 1.33 2.50 10.42
CA PHE A 129 2.31 2.57 9.36
C PHE A 129 1.85 3.61 8.34
N THR A 130 2.66 4.65 8.17
CA THR A 130 2.34 5.85 7.39
C THR A 130 3.11 5.88 6.06
N PRO A 131 2.80 6.79 5.14
CA PRO A 131 3.64 7.02 3.96
C PRO A 131 5.11 7.36 4.28
N VAL A 132 5.38 7.96 5.43
CA VAL A 132 6.74 8.23 5.91
C VAL A 132 7.46 6.92 6.20
N ASP A 133 6.80 5.98 6.89
CA ASP A 133 7.36 4.66 7.18
C ASP A 133 7.63 3.86 5.90
N PHE A 134 6.75 3.92 4.90
CA PHE A 134 6.98 3.28 3.60
C PHE A 134 8.22 3.84 2.89
N LYS A 135 8.43 5.16 2.97
CA LYS A 135 9.63 5.79 2.42
C LYS A 135 10.89 5.38 3.18
N GLU A 136 10.88 5.46 4.51
CA GLU A 136 12.07 5.28 5.34
C GLU A 136 12.48 3.81 5.50
N GLN A 137 11.51 2.91 5.67
CA GLN A 137 11.79 1.50 5.95
C GLN A 137 11.89 0.64 4.68
N PHE A 138 11.16 0.99 3.61
CA PHE A 138 11.13 0.21 2.37
C PHE A 138 11.73 0.96 1.17
N GLY A 139 12.21 2.19 1.34
CA GLY A 139 12.77 2.98 0.25
C GLY A 139 11.74 3.34 -0.83
N ALA A 140 10.43 3.29 -0.53
CA ALA A 140 9.39 3.64 -1.48
C ALA A 140 9.48 5.13 -1.85
N TYR A 141 9.68 5.43 -3.14
CA TYR A 141 9.80 6.81 -3.60
C TYR A 141 8.54 7.60 -3.24
N ASN A 142 8.71 8.71 -2.51
CA ASN A 142 7.62 9.51 -1.92
C ASN A 142 6.61 8.69 -1.10
N GLY A 143 6.99 7.53 -0.57
CA GLY A 143 6.10 6.64 0.16
C GLY A 143 5.03 5.96 -0.70
N ALA A 144 5.13 6.02 -2.03
CA ALA A 144 4.19 5.39 -2.95
C ALA A 144 4.27 3.86 -2.85
N THR A 145 3.31 3.26 -2.15
CA THR A 145 3.34 1.84 -1.76
C THR A 145 3.38 0.87 -2.95
N PHE A 146 2.73 1.23 -4.06
CA PHE A 146 2.65 0.39 -5.26
C PHE A 146 3.60 0.85 -6.38
N GLY A 147 4.54 1.78 -6.09
CA GLY A 147 5.48 2.31 -7.07
C GLY A 147 4.83 3.18 -8.14
N LEU A 148 5.23 3.01 -9.40
CA LEU A 148 4.71 3.80 -10.51
C LEU A 148 3.24 3.50 -10.79
N ARG A 149 2.44 4.55 -10.96
CA ARG A 149 1.04 4.45 -11.38
C ARG A 149 0.92 3.81 -12.78
N PRO A 150 0.01 2.85 -13.00
CA PRO A 150 -0.13 2.18 -14.29
C PRO A 150 -0.92 3.02 -15.30
N THR A 151 -0.38 4.18 -15.67
CA THR A 151 -0.92 4.99 -16.78
C THR A 151 -0.50 4.39 -18.13
N LEU A 152 -1.15 4.78 -19.23
CA LEU A 152 -0.79 4.32 -20.57
C LEU A 152 0.69 4.59 -20.90
N LYS A 153 1.25 5.71 -20.43
CA LYS A 153 2.65 6.11 -20.65
C LYS A 153 3.64 5.45 -19.67
N GLN A 154 3.16 4.69 -18.70
CA GLN A 154 3.98 4.03 -17.66
C GLN A 154 3.62 2.55 -17.48
N SER A 155 2.95 1.96 -18.45
CA SER A 155 2.55 0.55 -18.46
C SER A 155 3.16 -0.20 -19.64
N ASN A 156 3.19 -1.52 -19.54
CA ASN A 156 3.70 -2.42 -20.59
C ASN A 156 5.09 -1.99 -21.09
N TYR A 157 5.22 -1.71 -22.37
CA TYR A 157 6.48 -1.34 -23.03
C TYR A 157 7.12 -0.04 -22.45
N TYR A 158 6.31 0.90 -21.98
CA TYR A 158 6.80 2.19 -21.44
C TYR A 158 7.21 2.12 -19.97
N ARG A 159 6.96 1.00 -19.30
CA ARG A 159 7.40 0.80 -17.91
C ARG A 159 8.91 0.53 -17.89
N PRO A 160 9.66 0.95 -16.86
CA PRO A 160 11.08 0.64 -16.75
C PRO A 160 11.34 -0.86 -16.95
N HIS A 161 12.26 -1.18 -17.86
CA HIS A 161 12.59 -2.57 -18.20
C HIS A 161 13.43 -3.24 -17.12
N ASN A 162 13.47 -4.56 -17.16
CA ASN A 162 14.22 -5.35 -16.17
C ASN A 162 15.75 -5.34 -16.41
N LYS A 163 16.20 -5.05 -17.64
CA LYS A 163 17.60 -4.82 -17.98
C LYS A 163 17.85 -3.33 -18.21
N PHE A 164 18.98 -2.83 -17.77
CA PHE A 164 19.39 -1.44 -18.01
C PHE A 164 20.25 -1.33 -19.25
N ASP A 165 19.86 -0.46 -20.20
CA ASP A 165 20.48 -0.37 -21.52
C ASP A 165 21.84 0.33 -21.54
N TYR A 166 22.20 1.05 -20.47
CA TYR A 166 23.38 1.92 -20.42
C TYR A 166 24.47 1.45 -19.45
N ALA A 167 24.32 0.27 -18.86
CA ALA A 167 25.33 -0.37 -18.03
C ALA A 167 25.21 -1.88 -18.13
N ASP A 168 26.34 -2.54 -18.31
CA ASP A 168 26.40 -4.01 -18.36
C ASP A 168 26.11 -4.60 -16.97
N HIS A 169 25.49 -5.76 -16.98
CA HIS A 169 25.19 -6.55 -15.76
C HIS A 169 24.34 -5.82 -14.71
N LEU A 170 23.54 -4.82 -15.11
CA LEU A 170 22.62 -4.12 -14.22
C LEU A 170 21.15 -4.47 -14.55
N TYR A 171 20.47 -5.10 -13.60
CA TYR A 171 19.10 -5.57 -13.73
C TYR A 171 18.23 -5.05 -12.60
N PHE A 172 16.95 -4.85 -12.90
CA PHE A 172 15.96 -4.34 -11.95
C PHE A 172 14.74 -5.28 -11.89
N CYS A 173 14.20 -5.44 -10.69
CA CYS A 173 12.91 -6.06 -10.49
C CYS A 173 12.13 -5.30 -9.40
N GLY A 174 10.81 -5.47 -9.38
CA GLY A 174 9.97 -4.84 -8.37
C GLY A 174 8.73 -4.14 -8.94
N SER A 175 8.01 -3.45 -8.07
CA SER A 175 6.73 -2.83 -8.39
C SER A 175 6.82 -1.67 -9.40
N SER A 176 7.96 -1.00 -9.51
CA SER A 176 8.18 0.10 -10.45
C SER A 176 8.75 -0.33 -11.80
N THR A 177 9.14 -1.61 -11.95
CA THR A 177 9.63 -2.19 -13.20
C THR A 177 8.57 -3.01 -13.91
N HIS A 178 8.85 -3.44 -15.13
CA HIS A 178 7.98 -4.36 -15.87
C HIS A 178 7.86 -5.71 -15.14
N PRO A 179 6.68 -6.35 -15.05
CA PRO A 179 5.38 -5.94 -15.62
C PRO A 179 4.60 -4.96 -14.73
N GLY A 180 4.88 -4.79 -13.42
CA GLY A 180 4.19 -3.84 -12.58
C GLY A 180 4.07 -4.23 -11.11
N ALA A 181 3.08 -3.66 -10.42
CA ALA A 181 2.83 -3.85 -8.99
C ALA A 181 1.89 -5.03 -8.71
N GLY A 182 1.94 -5.50 -7.46
CA GLY A 182 1.18 -6.67 -6.96
C GLY A 182 2.09 -7.88 -6.75
N VAL A 183 1.89 -8.63 -5.66
CA VAL A 183 2.81 -9.72 -5.26
C VAL A 183 3.10 -10.70 -6.39
N PRO A 184 2.10 -11.30 -7.09
CA PRO A 184 2.38 -12.21 -8.21
C PRO A 184 3.11 -11.53 -9.37
N ILE A 185 2.79 -10.27 -9.64
CA ILE A 185 3.39 -9.49 -10.73
C ILE A 185 4.85 -9.13 -10.41
N VAL A 186 5.16 -8.80 -9.14
CA VAL A 186 6.54 -8.53 -8.69
C VAL A 186 7.39 -9.81 -8.73
N MET A 187 6.81 -10.96 -8.40
CA MET A 187 7.50 -12.26 -8.57
C MET A 187 7.82 -12.53 -10.04
N GLN A 188 6.89 -12.22 -10.97
CA GLN A 188 7.14 -12.31 -12.40
C GLN A 188 8.23 -11.32 -12.86
N SER A 189 8.28 -10.11 -12.28
CA SER A 189 9.35 -9.14 -12.55
C SER A 189 10.74 -9.71 -12.20
N ALA A 190 10.86 -10.38 -11.05
CA ALA A 190 12.09 -11.03 -10.64
C ALA A 190 12.50 -12.15 -11.61
N LYS A 191 11.55 -12.99 -12.04
CA LYS A 191 11.79 -14.03 -13.03
C LYS A 191 12.34 -13.45 -14.34
N LEU A 192 11.70 -12.40 -14.87
CA LEU A 192 12.13 -11.74 -16.11
C LEU A 192 13.54 -11.14 -15.99
N ALA A 193 13.89 -10.54 -14.84
CA ALA A 193 15.24 -10.02 -14.60
C ALA A 193 16.30 -11.13 -14.66
N VAL A 194 16.02 -12.29 -14.04
CA VAL A 194 16.91 -13.46 -14.07
C VAL A 194 17.02 -14.06 -15.48
N GLU A 195 15.94 -14.12 -16.25
CA GLU A 195 15.95 -14.60 -17.64
C GLU A 195 16.82 -13.70 -18.53
N GLU A 196 16.79 -12.38 -18.36
CA GLU A 196 17.68 -11.46 -19.07
C GLU A 196 19.14 -11.66 -18.67
N LEU A 197 19.43 -11.84 -17.39
CA LEU A 197 20.78 -12.13 -16.89
C LEU A 197 21.35 -13.43 -17.52
N ILE A 198 20.57 -14.51 -17.56
CA ILE A 198 20.99 -15.79 -18.14
C ILE A 198 21.26 -15.66 -19.63
N LYS A 199 20.43 -14.91 -20.37
CA LYS A 199 20.65 -14.66 -21.80
C LYS A 199 21.97 -13.92 -22.04
N ASP A 200 22.27 -12.91 -21.23
CA ASP A 200 23.51 -12.14 -21.34
C ASP A 200 24.74 -13.00 -21.07
N ASP A 201 24.69 -13.88 -20.08
CA ASP A 201 25.78 -14.83 -19.75
C ASP A 201 26.04 -15.79 -20.92
N GLN A 202 24.98 -16.33 -21.52
CA GLN A 202 25.09 -17.26 -22.67
C GLN A 202 25.61 -16.56 -23.95
N THR A 203 25.36 -15.27 -24.07
CA THR A 203 25.81 -14.50 -25.27
C THR A 203 27.28 -14.07 -25.14
N ASN A 204 27.79 -13.97 -23.91
CA ASN A 204 29.18 -13.54 -23.62
C ASN A 204 30.12 -14.73 -23.34
N ALA A 205 29.63 -15.96 -23.38
CA ALA A 205 30.41 -17.21 -23.26
C ALA A 205 30.77 -17.79 -24.65
#